data_accb17feb4a0d0c688b4163c23ca4f3c
#
_entry.id   accb17feb4a0d0c688b4163c23ca4f3c
#
_cell.length_a   1.000
_cell.length_b   1.000
_cell.length_c   1.000
_cell.angle_alpha   90.00
_cell.angle_beta   90.00
_cell.angle_gamma   90.00
#
_symmetry.space_group_name_H-M   'P 1'
#
loop_
_entity.id
_entity.type
_entity.pdbx_description
1 polymer ?
#
loop_
_entity_poly.entity_id
_entity_poly.type
_entity_poly.pdbx_seq_one_letter_code
_entity_poly.pdbx_strand_id
1 'polypeptide(L)'
;MTAGSTAKGMTRPATVFFLACFAGITYFLYRVFSSFFSILLWAVVLAVVFYPVFKRIFALLRGRRTAAALITCILILLLIVLPLTAVGVLVTQQSIALYQSIQENAGAMGDVTARLHELENRPAVQWLTQHAPKWFGAEPFDPQRYLREAASVVSRFLVDKGPSFLKNVGGMVVSFFLIFITMFFLLRDGPQLMEVIRSTSPLPEAYETELIRNFQDVSYATFFGSLLTAAAYGLAAFLLFVILGLPAPLFWGAIVSLASLVPIVGTSLVWIPWAAYLVLAGQTTRGIILLVVGSLVIGSIDNVLKPMIIQGRTDMHPLLVFFSVLGGLQAFGFLGILLGPLVVVLFISFLNFYRLEFHESLRQKQTVAEQESGVRSQESE
;
A
#
# COMPACT_ATOMS: atom_id res chain seq x y z
N MET A 1 23.95 -19.35 -58.53
CA MET A 1 23.18 -20.36 -57.83
C MET A 1 22.62 -19.75 -56.59
N THR A 2 21.37 -19.24 -56.69
CA THR A 2 20.68 -18.54 -55.59
C THR A 2 19.81 -19.58 -54.86
N ALA A 3 20.24 -19.93 -53.65
CA ALA A 3 19.43 -20.78 -52.77
C ALA A 3 18.25 -19.96 -52.23
N GLY A 4 17.10 -20.07 -52.90
CA GLY A 4 15.82 -19.56 -52.37
C GLY A 4 15.39 -20.42 -51.20
N SER A 5 15.59 -19.93 -49.99
CA SER A 5 14.99 -20.46 -48.76
C SER A 5 13.46 -20.24 -48.83
N THR A 6 12.74 -21.22 -49.37
CA THR A 6 11.27 -21.29 -49.23
C THR A 6 10.97 -21.58 -47.79
N ALA A 7 10.58 -20.55 -47.03
CA ALA A 7 9.92 -20.72 -45.74
C ALA A 7 8.61 -21.46 -46.00
N LYS A 8 8.62 -22.82 -45.91
CA LYS A 8 7.43 -23.66 -45.89
C LYS A 8 6.58 -23.25 -44.69
N GLY A 9 5.49 -22.54 -44.94
CA GLY A 9 4.49 -22.23 -43.93
C GLY A 9 4.11 -23.51 -43.18
N MET A 10 4.10 -23.42 -41.86
CA MET A 10 3.72 -24.55 -40.99
C MET A 10 2.34 -25.04 -41.42
N THR A 11 2.19 -26.37 -41.58
CA THR A 11 0.90 -27.00 -41.86
C THR A 11 -0.07 -26.71 -40.70
N ARG A 12 -1.37 -26.54 -40.98
CA ARG A 12 -2.38 -26.24 -39.96
C ARG A 12 -2.28 -27.12 -38.70
N PRO A 13 -2.11 -28.48 -38.79
CA PRO A 13 -1.96 -29.32 -37.60
C PRO A 13 -0.67 -29.00 -36.81
N ALA A 14 0.45 -28.67 -37.48
CA ALA A 14 1.69 -28.29 -36.79
C ALA A 14 1.56 -26.96 -36.07
N THR A 15 0.82 -26.02 -36.64
CA THR A 15 0.51 -24.72 -35.97
C THR A 15 -0.34 -24.91 -34.72
N VAL A 16 -1.38 -25.75 -34.81
CA VAL A 16 -2.27 -26.06 -33.66
C VAL A 16 -1.47 -26.78 -32.56
N PHE A 17 -0.65 -27.76 -32.92
CA PHE A 17 0.22 -28.45 -31.95
C PHE A 17 1.19 -27.50 -31.28
N PHE A 18 1.84 -26.62 -32.04
CA PHE A 18 2.76 -25.59 -31.49
C PHE A 18 2.03 -24.67 -30.52
N LEU A 19 0.84 -24.15 -30.90
CA LEU A 19 0.06 -23.26 -30.02
C LEU A 19 -0.41 -24.01 -28.76
N ALA A 20 -0.80 -25.26 -28.85
CA ALA A 20 -1.17 -26.06 -27.68
C ALA A 20 0.01 -26.31 -26.75
N CYS A 21 1.19 -26.65 -27.28
CA CYS A 21 2.40 -26.80 -26.50
C CYS A 21 2.83 -25.44 -25.86
N PHE A 22 2.76 -24.36 -26.63
CA PHE A 22 3.08 -23.01 -26.12
C PHE A 22 2.13 -22.60 -25.00
N ALA A 23 0.82 -22.81 -25.16
CA ALA A 23 -0.16 -22.53 -24.12
C ALA A 23 0.08 -23.39 -22.86
N GLY A 24 0.41 -24.69 -23.04
CA GLY A 24 0.76 -25.57 -21.93
C GLY A 24 2.01 -25.09 -21.16
N ILE A 25 3.08 -24.76 -21.87
CA ILE A 25 4.31 -24.23 -21.27
C ILE A 25 4.03 -22.90 -20.55
N THR A 26 3.26 -22.01 -21.16
CA THR A 26 2.87 -20.71 -20.55
C THR A 26 2.04 -20.92 -19.29
N TYR A 27 1.12 -21.89 -19.28
CA TYR A 27 0.35 -22.23 -18.08
C TYR A 27 1.26 -22.75 -16.94
N PHE A 28 2.20 -23.66 -17.24
CA PHE A 28 3.15 -24.14 -16.24
C PHE A 28 4.06 -23.01 -15.74
N LEU A 29 4.54 -22.16 -16.64
CA LEU A 29 5.33 -20.98 -16.29
C LEU A 29 4.55 -20.06 -15.33
N TYR A 30 3.29 -19.77 -15.65
CA TYR A 30 2.41 -19.01 -14.76
C TYR A 30 2.28 -19.67 -13.38
N ARG A 31 2.07 -20.98 -13.32
CA ARG A 31 1.96 -21.73 -12.04
C ARG A 31 3.23 -21.65 -11.21
N VAL A 32 4.38 -21.74 -11.83
CA VAL A 32 5.69 -21.60 -11.14
C VAL A 32 5.88 -20.19 -10.60
N PHE A 33 5.62 -19.18 -11.42
CA PHE A 33 5.85 -17.78 -11.04
C PHE A 33 4.75 -17.18 -10.17
N SER A 34 3.54 -17.73 -10.17
CA SER A 34 2.41 -17.19 -9.41
C SER A 34 2.70 -17.05 -7.90
N SER A 35 3.46 -17.99 -7.32
CA SER A 35 3.87 -17.92 -5.91
C SER A 35 4.88 -16.80 -5.62
N PHE A 36 5.63 -16.36 -6.62
CA PHE A 36 6.64 -15.31 -6.50
C PHE A 36 6.16 -13.96 -7.04
N PHE A 37 4.93 -13.89 -7.55
CA PHE A 37 4.41 -12.71 -8.23
C PHE A 37 4.46 -11.45 -7.34
N SER A 38 4.03 -11.55 -6.08
CA SER A 38 4.10 -10.45 -5.13
C SER A 38 5.54 -10.02 -4.84
N ILE A 39 6.47 -10.97 -4.74
CA ILE A 39 7.89 -10.71 -4.51
C ILE A 39 8.49 -9.95 -5.69
N LEU A 40 8.20 -10.41 -6.91
CA LEU A 40 8.68 -9.77 -8.14
C LEU A 40 8.12 -8.35 -8.28
N LEU A 41 6.84 -8.16 -8.01
CA LEU A 41 6.22 -6.82 -8.07
C LEU A 41 6.80 -5.87 -7.04
N TRP A 42 7.00 -6.29 -5.79
CA TRP A 42 7.69 -5.48 -4.79
C TRP A 42 9.09 -5.10 -5.23
N ALA A 43 9.84 -6.05 -5.78
CA ALA A 43 11.20 -5.79 -6.26
C ALA A 43 11.21 -4.79 -7.43
N VAL A 44 10.27 -4.89 -8.37
CA VAL A 44 10.14 -3.94 -9.50
C VAL A 44 9.81 -2.54 -8.98
N VAL A 45 8.82 -2.41 -8.11
CA VAL A 45 8.42 -1.12 -7.54
C VAL A 45 9.58 -0.48 -6.77
N LEU A 46 10.23 -1.23 -5.88
CA LEU A 46 11.39 -0.72 -5.13
C LEU A 46 12.55 -0.35 -6.06
N ALA A 47 12.85 -1.18 -7.07
CA ALA A 47 13.89 -0.87 -8.05
C ALA A 47 13.58 0.43 -8.79
N VAL A 48 12.34 0.65 -9.23
CA VAL A 48 11.91 1.87 -9.93
C VAL A 48 11.96 3.08 -8.99
N VAL A 49 11.43 2.97 -7.78
CA VAL A 49 11.40 4.04 -6.78
C VAL A 49 12.81 4.48 -6.39
N PHE A 50 13.73 3.53 -6.20
CA PHE A 50 15.09 3.83 -5.78
C PHE A 50 16.10 3.94 -6.95
N TYR A 51 15.64 3.86 -8.19
CA TYR A 51 16.49 4.02 -9.36
C TYR A 51 17.26 5.35 -9.43
N PRO A 52 16.70 6.53 -9.04
CA PRO A 52 17.47 7.77 -8.97
C PRO A 52 18.60 7.74 -7.93
N VAL A 53 18.38 7.04 -6.80
CA VAL A 53 19.44 6.84 -5.80
C VAL A 53 20.55 5.97 -6.39
N PHE A 54 20.17 4.88 -7.04
CA PHE A 54 21.12 4.02 -7.77
C PHE A 54 21.92 4.81 -8.81
N LYS A 55 21.28 5.66 -9.63
CA LYS A 55 22.00 6.50 -10.61
C LYS A 55 23.05 7.40 -9.97
N ARG A 56 22.75 8.02 -8.82
CA ARG A 56 23.70 8.86 -8.10
C ARG A 56 24.90 8.05 -7.58
N ILE A 57 24.62 6.89 -6.97
CA ILE A 57 25.68 5.99 -6.47
C ILE A 57 26.51 5.43 -7.64
N PHE A 58 25.87 5.09 -8.76
CA PHE A 58 26.56 4.61 -9.96
C PHE A 58 27.50 5.67 -10.54
N ALA A 59 27.08 6.93 -10.60
CA ALA A 59 27.94 8.04 -11.03
C ALA A 59 29.13 8.22 -10.07
N LEU A 60 28.90 8.13 -8.75
CA LEU A 60 29.94 8.25 -7.72
C LEU A 60 30.98 7.12 -7.81
N LEU A 61 30.53 5.90 -8.15
CA LEU A 61 31.36 4.70 -8.28
C LEU A 61 32.01 4.53 -9.67
N ARG A 62 32.06 5.61 -10.46
CA ARG A 62 32.71 5.62 -11.79
C ARG A 62 32.20 4.50 -12.72
N GLY A 63 30.92 4.19 -12.70
CA GLY A 63 30.30 3.24 -13.63
C GLY A 63 30.31 1.76 -13.18
N ARG A 64 30.67 1.45 -11.95
CA ARG A 64 30.64 0.07 -11.42
C ARG A 64 29.20 -0.34 -11.05
N ARG A 65 28.45 -0.89 -12.03
CA ARG A 65 27.02 -1.25 -11.87
C ARG A 65 26.76 -2.17 -10.69
N THR A 66 27.53 -3.25 -10.55
CA THR A 66 27.36 -4.25 -9.48
C THR A 66 27.53 -3.65 -8.08
N ALA A 67 28.59 -2.85 -7.89
CA ALA A 67 28.84 -2.20 -6.62
C ALA A 67 27.76 -1.15 -6.29
N ALA A 68 27.31 -0.38 -7.28
CA ALA A 68 26.23 0.60 -7.11
C ALA A 68 24.91 -0.07 -6.75
N ALA A 69 24.54 -1.17 -7.39
CA ALA A 69 23.34 -1.93 -7.08
C ALA A 69 23.42 -2.52 -5.66
N LEU A 70 24.54 -3.10 -5.26
CA LEU A 70 24.74 -3.67 -3.93
C LEU A 70 24.62 -2.60 -2.84
N ILE A 71 25.31 -1.46 -3.00
CA ILE A 71 25.25 -0.36 -2.03
C ILE A 71 23.82 0.21 -1.94
N THR A 72 23.13 0.35 -3.08
CA THR A 72 21.73 0.79 -3.08
C THR A 72 20.84 -0.18 -2.31
N CYS A 73 20.99 -1.48 -2.53
CA CYS A 73 20.25 -2.50 -1.80
C CYS A 73 20.53 -2.45 -0.29
N ILE A 74 21.80 -2.34 0.11
CA ILE A 74 22.19 -2.23 1.53
C ILE A 74 21.61 -0.95 2.14
N LEU A 75 21.66 0.18 1.44
CA LEU A 75 21.09 1.44 1.91
C LEU A 75 19.59 1.32 2.15
N ILE A 76 18.85 0.70 1.23
CA ILE A 76 17.41 0.48 1.35
C ILE A 76 17.13 -0.49 2.50
N LEU A 77 17.91 -1.57 2.60
CA LEU A 77 17.82 -2.52 3.71
C LEU A 77 17.94 -1.79 5.06
N LEU A 78 18.97 -0.98 5.22
CA LEU A 78 19.18 -0.20 6.44
C LEU A 78 18.04 0.80 6.67
N LEU A 79 17.60 1.48 5.62
CA LEU A 79 16.49 2.45 5.71
C LEU A 79 15.17 1.82 6.17
N ILE A 80 14.93 0.55 5.84
CA ILE A 80 13.72 -0.18 6.23
C ILE A 80 13.92 -0.87 7.59
N VAL A 81 15.04 -1.58 7.75
CA VAL A 81 15.28 -2.42 8.94
C VAL A 81 15.55 -1.59 10.19
N LEU A 82 16.31 -0.48 10.09
CA LEU A 82 16.64 0.36 11.26
C LEU A 82 15.40 0.96 11.94
N PRO A 83 14.47 1.63 11.24
CA PRO A 83 13.28 2.14 11.91
C PRO A 83 12.37 1.01 12.43
N LEU A 84 12.27 -0.09 11.69
CA LEU A 84 11.44 -1.23 12.09
C LEU A 84 11.98 -1.90 13.37
N THR A 85 13.29 -2.08 13.47
CA THR A 85 13.94 -2.62 14.67
C THR A 85 13.86 -1.63 15.85
N ALA A 86 14.05 -0.34 15.59
CA ALA A 86 13.90 0.69 16.63
C ALA A 86 12.48 0.69 17.21
N VAL A 87 11.45 0.65 16.36
CA VAL A 87 10.06 0.52 16.79
C VAL A 87 9.84 -0.79 17.55
N GLY A 88 10.35 -1.92 17.03
CA GLY A 88 10.25 -3.23 17.67
C GLY A 88 10.85 -3.26 19.09
N VAL A 89 12.03 -2.67 19.26
CA VAL A 89 12.68 -2.55 20.58
C VAL A 89 11.85 -1.67 21.52
N LEU A 90 11.38 -0.51 21.05
CA LEU A 90 10.54 0.38 21.84
C LEU A 90 9.22 -0.27 22.25
N VAL A 91 8.57 -0.99 21.32
CA VAL A 91 7.34 -1.77 21.60
C VAL A 91 7.61 -2.81 22.68
N THR A 92 8.70 -3.57 22.56
CA THR A 92 9.05 -4.61 23.52
C THR A 92 9.32 -4.04 24.92
N GLN A 93 10.14 -2.98 25.02
CA GLN A 93 10.46 -2.35 26.30
C GLN A 93 9.22 -1.80 27.00
N GLN A 94 8.34 -1.16 26.25
CA GLN A 94 7.13 -0.55 26.83
C GLN A 94 6.05 -1.59 27.12
N SER A 95 5.97 -2.68 26.37
CA SER A 95 5.09 -3.80 26.70
C SER A 95 5.52 -4.48 28.01
N ILE A 96 6.82 -4.63 28.24
CA ILE A 96 7.36 -5.18 29.49
C ILE A 96 7.06 -4.23 30.66
N ALA A 97 7.30 -2.93 30.49
CA ALA A 97 7.01 -1.93 31.52
C ALA A 97 5.50 -1.86 31.85
N LEU A 98 4.64 -1.96 30.84
CA LEU A 98 3.19 -2.03 31.02
C LEU A 98 2.77 -3.31 31.74
N TYR A 99 3.33 -4.46 31.37
CA TYR A 99 3.06 -5.74 32.03
C TYR A 99 3.48 -5.72 33.51
N GLN A 100 4.66 -5.17 33.81
CA GLN A 100 5.12 -5.00 35.19
C GLN A 100 4.22 -4.04 35.98
N SER A 101 3.81 -2.92 35.39
CA SER A 101 2.89 -1.98 36.04
C SER A 101 1.51 -2.57 36.30
N ILE A 102 1.02 -3.45 35.43
CA ILE A 102 -0.23 -4.21 35.64
C ILE A 102 -0.06 -5.24 36.76
N GLN A 103 1.09 -5.93 36.82
CA GLN A 103 1.37 -6.92 37.88
C GLN A 103 1.57 -6.25 39.25
N GLU A 104 2.30 -5.16 39.33
CA GLU A 104 2.49 -4.37 40.56
C GLU A 104 1.18 -3.73 41.02
N ASN A 105 0.30 -3.35 40.10
CA ASN A 105 -1.02 -2.79 40.37
C ASN A 105 -2.15 -3.84 40.26
N ALA A 106 -1.86 -5.14 40.41
CA ALA A 106 -2.91 -6.17 40.42
C ALA A 106 -3.96 -5.92 41.52
N GLY A 107 -3.62 -5.18 42.60
CA GLY A 107 -4.56 -4.58 43.54
C GLY A 107 -5.41 -3.44 42.95
N ALA A 108 -4.95 -2.75 41.91
CA ALA A 108 -5.66 -1.65 41.25
C ALA A 108 -6.75 -2.14 40.25
N MET A 109 -6.81 -3.41 39.92
CA MET A 109 -7.98 -3.97 39.20
C MET A 109 -9.26 -3.89 40.04
N GLY A 110 -9.13 -3.98 41.38
CA GLY A 110 -10.22 -3.65 42.33
C GLY A 110 -10.58 -2.17 42.28
N ASP A 111 -9.60 -1.28 42.07
CA ASP A 111 -9.81 0.16 41.97
C ASP A 111 -10.43 0.57 40.61
N VAL A 112 -10.11 -0.13 39.52
CA VAL A 112 -10.75 0.07 38.20
C VAL A 112 -12.24 -0.38 38.24
N THR A 113 -12.55 -1.49 38.88
CA THR A 113 -13.94 -1.94 39.05
C THR A 113 -14.71 -1.01 39.98
N ALA A 114 -14.10 -0.51 41.06
CA ALA A 114 -14.69 0.50 41.95
C ALA A 114 -14.94 1.81 41.22
N ARG A 115 -13.99 2.28 40.39
CA ARG A 115 -14.14 3.48 39.56
C ARG A 115 -15.15 3.31 38.42
N LEU A 116 -15.29 2.10 37.85
CA LEU A 116 -16.33 1.80 36.89
C LEU A 116 -17.72 1.90 37.53
N HIS A 117 -17.88 1.42 38.76
CA HIS A 117 -19.14 1.63 39.52
C HIS A 117 -19.38 3.09 39.88
N GLU A 118 -18.36 3.88 40.15
CA GLU A 118 -18.45 5.31 40.39
C GLU A 118 -18.85 6.07 39.08
N LEU A 119 -18.36 5.61 37.94
CA LEU A 119 -18.72 6.16 36.62
C LEU A 119 -20.16 5.80 36.24
N GLU A 120 -20.62 4.58 36.53
CA GLU A 120 -22.01 4.16 36.35
C GLU A 120 -22.99 5.07 37.09
N ASN A 121 -22.58 5.62 38.23
CA ASN A 121 -23.38 6.53 39.05
C ASN A 121 -23.31 8.00 38.58
N ARG A 122 -22.51 8.34 37.56
CA ARG A 122 -22.47 9.71 37.01
C ARG A 122 -23.72 10.00 36.15
N PRO A 123 -24.36 11.17 36.34
CA PRO A 123 -25.59 11.53 35.61
C PRO A 123 -25.46 11.45 34.09
N ALA A 124 -24.30 11.80 33.55
CA ALA A 124 -24.02 11.75 32.11
C ALA A 124 -23.95 10.32 31.56
N VAL A 125 -23.41 9.37 32.33
CA VAL A 125 -23.34 7.95 31.94
C VAL A 125 -24.71 7.31 32.09
N GLN A 126 -25.44 7.62 33.17
CA GLN A 126 -26.80 7.16 33.34
C GLN A 126 -27.73 7.69 32.25
N TRP A 127 -27.58 8.94 31.86
CA TRP A 127 -28.34 9.51 30.75
C TRP A 127 -28.00 8.79 29.42
N LEU A 128 -26.71 8.53 29.12
CA LEU A 128 -26.28 7.81 27.95
C LEU A 128 -26.78 6.36 27.93
N THR A 129 -26.67 5.63 29.05
CA THR A 129 -27.14 4.24 29.15
C THR A 129 -28.65 4.12 29.04
N GLN A 130 -29.42 5.15 29.45
CA GLN A 130 -30.88 5.18 29.34
C GLN A 130 -31.37 5.59 27.95
N HIS A 131 -30.64 6.40 27.21
CA HIS A 131 -31.08 7.01 25.95
C HIS A 131 -30.42 6.42 24.70
N ALA A 132 -29.13 6.01 24.78
CA ALA A 132 -28.43 5.42 23.67
C ALA A 132 -29.08 4.12 23.12
N PRO A 133 -29.58 3.19 23.93
CA PRO A 133 -30.26 2.00 23.44
C PRO A 133 -31.48 2.30 22.59
N LYS A 134 -32.22 3.38 22.91
CA LYS A 134 -33.41 3.80 22.17
C LYS A 134 -33.09 4.36 20.78
N TRP A 135 -31.91 4.93 20.61
CA TRP A 135 -31.48 5.54 19.34
C TRP A 135 -30.81 4.55 18.39
N PHE A 136 -30.14 3.53 18.93
CA PHE A 136 -29.35 2.57 18.15
C PHE A 136 -29.87 1.14 18.21
N GLY A 137 -30.96 0.86 18.95
CA GLY A 137 -31.48 -0.50 19.10
C GLY A 137 -30.52 -1.47 19.80
N ALA A 138 -29.53 -0.94 20.53
CA ALA A 138 -28.49 -1.71 21.18
C ALA A 138 -28.88 -2.12 22.61
N GLU A 139 -28.35 -3.24 23.09
CA GLU A 139 -28.41 -3.66 24.48
C GLU A 139 -27.80 -2.59 25.41
N PRO A 140 -28.19 -2.56 26.71
CA PRO A 140 -27.62 -1.63 27.69
C PRO A 140 -26.11 -1.69 27.68
N PHE A 141 -25.47 -0.52 27.66
CA PHE A 141 -24.01 -0.41 27.64
C PHE A 141 -23.41 -0.95 28.93
N ASP A 142 -22.84 -2.15 28.90
CA ASP A 142 -22.09 -2.76 30.01
C ASP A 142 -20.58 -2.59 29.77
N PRO A 143 -19.94 -1.60 30.45
CA PRO A 143 -18.51 -1.34 30.28
C PRO A 143 -17.64 -2.54 30.63
N GLN A 144 -18.06 -3.38 31.59
CA GLN A 144 -17.31 -4.55 32.03
C GLN A 144 -17.34 -5.66 30.96
N ARG A 145 -18.46 -5.82 30.28
CA ARG A 145 -18.63 -6.74 29.15
C ARG A 145 -17.70 -6.35 28.00
N TYR A 146 -17.71 -5.08 27.63
CA TYR A 146 -16.85 -4.58 26.53
C TYR A 146 -15.36 -4.64 26.85
N LEU A 147 -14.96 -4.35 28.10
CA LEU A 147 -13.56 -4.54 28.54
C LEU A 147 -13.15 -6.00 28.54
N ARG A 148 -13.98 -6.92 29.00
CA ARG A 148 -13.73 -8.36 28.93
C ARG A 148 -13.70 -8.87 27.51
N GLU A 149 -14.60 -8.42 26.65
CA GLU A 149 -14.60 -8.74 25.22
C GLU A 149 -13.32 -8.21 24.54
N ALA A 150 -12.96 -6.94 24.75
CA ALA A 150 -11.73 -6.36 24.23
C ALA A 150 -10.49 -7.11 24.71
N ALA A 151 -10.38 -7.40 26.02
CA ALA A 151 -9.30 -8.19 26.57
C ALA A 151 -9.28 -9.62 26.01
N SER A 152 -10.45 -10.24 25.80
CA SER A 152 -10.55 -11.57 25.20
C SER A 152 -10.14 -11.58 23.72
N VAL A 153 -10.50 -10.53 22.97
CA VAL A 153 -10.10 -10.36 21.56
C VAL A 153 -8.58 -10.20 21.46
N VAL A 154 -7.98 -9.33 22.29
CA VAL A 154 -6.53 -9.12 22.33
C VAL A 154 -5.82 -10.41 22.76
N SER A 155 -6.32 -11.06 23.80
CA SER A 155 -5.75 -12.33 24.30
C SER A 155 -5.83 -13.44 23.24
N ARG A 156 -6.99 -13.63 22.61
CA ARG A 156 -7.16 -14.59 21.51
C ARG A 156 -6.27 -14.24 20.32
N PHE A 157 -6.19 -12.96 19.96
CA PHE A 157 -5.29 -12.53 18.87
C PHE A 157 -3.82 -12.89 19.17
N LEU A 158 -3.35 -12.64 20.39
CA LEU A 158 -1.99 -12.97 20.81
C LEU A 158 -1.75 -14.48 20.88
N VAL A 159 -2.70 -15.26 21.42
CA VAL A 159 -2.59 -16.71 21.58
C VAL A 159 -2.74 -17.42 20.23
N ASP A 160 -3.71 -17.04 19.41
CA ASP A 160 -4.01 -17.73 18.14
C ASP A 160 -3.05 -17.29 17.02
N LYS A 161 -2.67 -16.01 17.01
CA LYS A 161 -1.82 -15.44 15.95
C LYS A 161 -0.33 -15.40 16.33
N GLY A 162 0.02 -15.39 17.60
CA GLY A 162 1.40 -15.36 18.07
C GLY A 162 2.24 -16.53 17.51
N PRO A 163 1.84 -17.79 17.67
CA PRO A 163 2.55 -18.94 17.10
C PRO A 163 2.60 -18.92 15.57
N SER A 164 1.50 -18.50 14.93
CA SER A 164 1.43 -18.34 13.47
C SER A 164 2.35 -17.23 12.98
N PHE A 165 2.48 -16.14 13.73
CA PHE A 165 3.41 -15.05 13.44
C PHE A 165 4.86 -15.53 13.47
N LEU A 166 5.26 -16.26 14.53
CA LEU A 166 6.61 -16.86 14.63
C LEU A 166 6.90 -17.84 13.50
N LYS A 167 5.93 -18.67 13.12
CA LYS A 167 6.06 -19.61 12.00
C LYS A 167 6.20 -18.87 10.66
N ASN A 168 5.53 -17.74 10.51
CA ASN A 168 5.57 -16.93 9.28
C ASN A 168 6.82 -16.04 9.18
N VAL A 169 7.54 -15.77 10.29
CA VAL A 169 8.78 -14.99 10.27
C VAL A 169 9.82 -15.59 9.33
N GLY A 170 9.96 -16.93 9.32
CA GLY A 170 10.87 -17.61 8.38
C GLY A 170 10.50 -17.32 6.91
N GLY A 171 9.23 -17.42 6.57
CA GLY A 171 8.72 -17.10 5.24
C GLY A 171 8.89 -15.62 4.88
N MET A 172 8.71 -14.73 5.85
CA MET A 172 8.94 -13.29 5.68
C MET A 172 10.42 -12.98 5.37
N VAL A 173 11.35 -13.59 6.10
CA VAL A 173 12.79 -13.42 5.86
C VAL A 173 13.18 -13.91 4.46
N VAL A 174 12.67 -15.07 4.04
CA VAL A 174 12.92 -15.60 2.70
C VAL A 174 12.34 -14.66 1.63
N SER A 175 11.09 -14.21 1.79
CA SER A 175 10.45 -13.28 0.85
C SER A 175 11.22 -11.96 0.76
N PHE A 176 11.66 -11.43 1.89
CA PHE A 176 12.46 -10.22 1.96
C PHE A 176 13.80 -10.37 1.23
N PHE A 177 14.48 -11.47 1.47
CA PHE A 177 15.73 -11.80 0.79
C PHE A 177 15.55 -11.93 -0.73
N LEU A 178 14.49 -12.61 -1.17
CA LEU A 178 14.16 -12.73 -2.59
C LEU A 178 13.81 -11.39 -3.24
N ILE A 179 13.10 -10.50 -2.53
CA ILE A 179 12.83 -9.12 -3.00
C ILE A 179 14.16 -8.39 -3.24
N PHE A 180 15.09 -8.46 -2.28
CA PHE A 180 16.38 -7.76 -2.40
C PHE A 180 17.28 -8.34 -3.49
N ILE A 181 17.32 -9.67 -3.64
CA ILE A 181 18.04 -10.30 -4.77
C ILE A 181 17.45 -9.85 -6.10
N THR A 182 16.14 -9.92 -6.26
CA THR A 182 15.48 -9.52 -7.49
C THR A 182 15.70 -8.04 -7.79
N MET A 183 15.56 -7.17 -6.78
CA MET A 183 15.81 -5.75 -6.89
C MET A 183 17.27 -5.46 -7.28
N PHE A 184 18.23 -6.19 -6.71
CA PHE A 184 19.66 -6.07 -7.08
C PHE A 184 19.86 -6.34 -8.58
N PHE A 185 19.30 -7.43 -9.11
CA PHE A 185 19.40 -7.75 -10.54
C PHE A 185 18.68 -6.72 -11.41
N LEU A 186 17.50 -6.25 -11.00
CA LEU A 186 16.77 -5.21 -11.71
C LEU A 186 17.53 -3.87 -11.76
N LEU A 187 18.21 -3.48 -10.68
CA LEU A 187 19.03 -2.27 -10.66
C LEU A 187 20.28 -2.42 -11.52
N ARG A 188 20.94 -3.60 -11.49
CA ARG A 188 22.17 -3.86 -12.25
C ARG A 188 21.91 -4.02 -13.75
N ASP A 189 20.92 -4.85 -14.10
CA ASP A 189 20.66 -5.31 -15.46
C ASP A 189 19.40 -4.66 -16.09
N GLY A 190 18.73 -3.76 -15.34
CA GLY A 190 17.49 -3.11 -15.76
C GLY A 190 17.53 -2.44 -17.13
N PRO A 191 18.58 -1.71 -17.51
CA PRO A 191 18.69 -1.14 -18.86
C PRO A 191 18.64 -2.19 -19.97
N GLN A 192 19.32 -3.34 -19.78
CA GLN A 192 19.31 -4.45 -20.75
C GLN A 192 17.94 -5.11 -20.84
N LEU A 193 17.29 -5.33 -19.68
CA LEU A 193 15.93 -5.86 -19.61
C LEU A 193 14.93 -4.93 -20.31
N MET A 194 15.08 -3.63 -20.11
CA MET A 194 14.23 -2.62 -20.77
C MET A 194 14.41 -2.61 -22.29
N GLU A 195 15.64 -2.81 -22.77
CA GLU A 195 15.93 -2.92 -24.20
C GLU A 195 15.28 -4.18 -24.81
N VAL A 196 15.34 -5.33 -24.12
CA VAL A 196 14.65 -6.56 -24.53
C VAL A 196 13.13 -6.36 -24.57
N ILE A 197 12.56 -5.71 -23.56
CA ILE A 197 11.12 -5.41 -23.53
C ILE A 197 10.73 -4.53 -24.72
N ARG A 198 11.46 -3.47 -24.98
CA ARG A 198 11.22 -2.56 -26.10
C ARG A 198 11.35 -3.24 -27.46
N SER A 199 12.38 -4.06 -27.64
CA SER A 199 12.59 -4.77 -28.91
C SER A 199 11.54 -5.84 -29.20
N THR A 200 10.84 -6.33 -28.17
CA THR A 200 9.82 -7.36 -28.29
C THR A 200 8.41 -6.78 -28.32
N SER A 201 8.26 -5.55 -27.82
CA SER A 201 6.95 -4.87 -27.74
C SER A 201 6.48 -4.46 -29.15
N PRO A 202 5.22 -4.74 -29.50
CA PRO A 202 4.62 -4.26 -30.74
C PRO A 202 4.10 -2.83 -30.63
N LEU A 203 4.30 -2.14 -29.49
CA LEU A 203 3.77 -0.79 -29.26
C LEU A 203 4.68 0.28 -29.86
N PRO A 204 4.11 1.38 -30.37
CA PRO A 204 4.89 2.58 -30.74
C PRO A 204 5.70 3.12 -29.56
N GLU A 205 6.90 3.61 -29.80
CA GLU A 205 7.84 4.10 -28.76
C GLU A 205 7.23 5.19 -27.86
N ALA A 206 6.34 6.03 -28.43
CA ALA A 206 5.66 7.07 -27.67
C ALA A 206 4.78 6.49 -26.56
N TYR A 207 4.03 5.44 -26.86
CA TYR A 207 3.13 4.78 -25.90
C TYR A 207 3.91 3.99 -24.84
N GLU A 208 4.99 3.33 -25.24
CA GLU A 208 5.87 2.65 -24.28
C GLU A 208 6.48 3.63 -23.27
N THR A 209 6.98 4.75 -23.77
CA THR A 209 7.60 5.78 -22.93
C THR A 209 6.58 6.38 -21.95
N GLU A 210 5.35 6.60 -22.41
CA GLU A 210 4.26 7.11 -21.56
C GLU A 210 3.85 6.07 -20.48
N LEU A 211 3.72 4.79 -20.83
CA LEU A 211 3.41 3.72 -19.87
C LEU A 211 4.47 3.60 -18.81
N ILE A 212 5.76 3.60 -19.19
CA ILE A 212 6.89 3.54 -18.26
C ILE A 212 6.89 4.75 -17.34
N ARG A 213 6.65 5.95 -17.88
CA ARG A 213 6.58 7.18 -17.11
C ARG A 213 5.42 7.14 -16.10
N ASN A 214 4.22 6.75 -16.53
CA ASN A 214 3.04 6.62 -15.68
C ASN A 214 3.29 5.60 -14.56
N PHE A 215 3.92 4.47 -14.89
CA PHE A 215 4.33 3.49 -13.88
C PHE A 215 5.30 4.08 -12.84
N GLN A 216 6.31 4.83 -13.29
CA GLN A 216 7.27 5.48 -12.41
C GLN A 216 6.60 6.52 -11.53
N ASP A 217 5.80 7.41 -12.10
CA ASP A 217 5.16 8.51 -11.39
C ASP A 217 4.18 8.00 -10.32
N VAL A 218 3.37 6.98 -10.65
CA VAL A 218 2.44 6.37 -9.68
C VAL A 218 3.21 5.63 -8.59
N SER A 219 4.22 4.85 -8.95
CA SER A 219 5.05 4.13 -7.96
C SER A 219 5.73 5.10 -6.98
N TYR A 220 6.28 6.20 -7.49
CA TYR A 220 6.88 7.27 -6.69
C TYR A 220 5.86 7.96 -5.79
N ALA A 221 4.76 8.43 -6.37
CA ALA A 221 3.73 9.15 -5.64
C ALA A 221 3.13 8.30 -4.52
N THR A 222 2.86 7.02 -4.79
CA THR A 222 2.26 6.13 -3.80
C THR A 222 3.26 5.75 -2.70
N PHE A 223 4.51 5.40 -3.06
CA PHE A 223 5.51 5.00 -2.07
C PHE A 223 5.90 6.16 -1.15
N PHE A 224 6.35 7.27 -1.71
CA PHE A 224 6.75 8.43 -0.91
C PHE A 224 5.56 9.13 -0.28
N GLY A 225 4.42 9.15 -0.95
CA GLY A 225 3.16 9.65 -0.40
C GLY A 225 2.76 8.88 0.85
N SER A 226 2.75 7.56 0.81
CA SER A 226 2.44 6.73 1.97
C SER A 226 3.46 6.91 3.11
N LEU A 227 4.75 7.00 2.78
CA LEU A 227 5.81 7.19 3.78
C LEU A 227 5.69 8.55 4.48
N LEU A 228 5.48 9.62 3.69
CA LEU A 228 5.31 10.97 4.23
C LEU A 228 4.04 11.09 5.06
N THR A 229 2.95 10.51 4.59
CA THR A 229 1.68 10.47 5.33
C THR A 229 1.84 9.70 6.65
N ALA A 230 2.49 8.53 6.63
CA ALA A 230 2.77 7.76 7.84
C ALA A 230 3.64 8.52 8.84
N ALA A 231 4.67 9.22 8.37
CA ALA A 231 5.51 10.07 9.21
C ALA A 231 4.72 11.25 9.83
N ALA A 232 3.86 11.89 9.05
CA ALA A 232 3.00 12.99 9.53
C ALA A 232 2.00 12.50 10.59
N TYR A 233 1.37 11.36 10.37
CA TYR A 233 0.48 10.73 11.36
C TYR A 233 1.21 10.39 12.66
N GLY A 234 2.38 9.77 12.54
CA GLY A 234 3.21 9.42 13.69
C GLY A 234 3.65 10.65 14.49
N LEU A 235 4.10 11.69 13.80
CA LEU A 235 4.49 12.94 14.42
C LEU A 235 3.32 13.66 15.10
N ALA A 236 2.17 13.74 14.42
CA ALA A 236 0.96 14.36 14.98
C ALA A 236 0.49 13.62 16.25
N ALA A 237 0.45 12.30 16.20
CA ALA A 237 0.09 11.48 17.36
C ALA A 237 1.11 11.62 18.48
N PHE A 238 2.42 11.56 18.17
CA PHE A 238 3.50 11.78 19.14
C PHE A 238 3.32 13.12 19.87
N LEU A 239 3.17 14.21 19.12
CA LEU A 239 3.01 15.56 19.71
C LEU A 239 1.75 15.65 20.56
N LEU A 240 0.64 15.09 20.08
CA LEU A 240 -0.63 15.09 20.82
C LEU A 240 -0.51 14.32 22.14
N PHE A 241 0.15 13.17 22.14
CA PHE A 241 0.40 12.38 23.34
C PHE A 241 1.36 13.10 24.32
N VAL A 242 2.39 13.79 23.82
CA VAL A 242 3.28 14.63 24.64
C VAL A 242 2.50 15.76 25.31
N ILE A 243 1.69 16.50 24.54
CA ILE A 243 0.90 17.65 25.04
C ILE A 243 -0.10 17.20 26.12
N LEU A 244 -0.71 16.05 25.94
CA LEU A 244 -1.67 15.50 26.90
C LEU A 244 -1.00 14.82 28.11
N GLY A 245 0.34 14.71 28.13
CA GLY A 245 1.10 14.04 29.20
C GLY A 245 0.78 12.56 29.31
N LEU A 246 0.51 11.90 28.18
CA LEU A 246 0.22 10.47 28.11
C LEU A 246 1.50 9.65 28.15
N PRO A 247 1.47 8.41 28.70
CA PRO A 247 2.65 7.56 28.78
C PRO A 247 3.10 7.13 27.38
N ALA A 248 4.40 7.00 27.20
CA ALA A 248 5.02 6.44 26.02
C ALA A 248 4.64 7.12 24.68
N PRO A 249 4.75 8.48 24.56
CA PRO A 249 4.28 9.21 23.37
C PRO A 249 4.93 8.73 22.08
N LEU A 250 6.25 8.45 22.10
CA LEU A 250 6.99 7.98 20.94
C LEU A 250 6.50 6.60 20.45
N PHE A 251 6.20 5.71 21.39
CA PHE A 251 5.65 4.41 21.08
C PHE A 251 4.29 4.51 20.36
N TRP A 252 3.37 5.28 20.93
CA TRP A 252 2.04 5.43 20.36
C TRP A 252 2.07 6.21 19.04
N GLY A 253 2.97 7.19 18.90
CA GLY A 253 3.23 7.85 17.63
C GLY A 253 3.72 6.86 16.56
N ALA A 254 4.64 5.96 16.90
CA ALA A 254 5.12 4.92 15.99
C ALA A 254 4.02 3.90 15.63
N ILE A 255 3.19 3.50 16.59
CA ILE A 255 2.03 2.61 16.33
C ILE A 255 1.02 3.29 15.39
N VAL A 256 0.70 4.58 15.61
CA VAL A 256 -0.20 5.34 14.72
C VAL A 256 0.40 5.47 13.33
N SER A 257 1.71 5.71 13.21
CA SER A 257 2.43 5.74 11.93
C SER A 257 2.29 4.42 11.17
N LEU A 258 2.52 3.29 11.82
CA LEU A 258 2.34 1.97 11.21
C LEU A 258 0.87 1.67 10.88
N ALA A 259 -0.04 2.00 11.80
CA ALA A 259 -1.46 1.81 11.61
C ALA A 259 -2.02 2.64 10.43
N SER A 260 -1.44 3.83 10.15
CA SER A 260 -1.84 4.69 9.03
C SER A 260 -1.66 4.04 7.65
N LEU A 261 -0.85 2.99 7.55
CA LEU A 261 -0.72 2.21 6.33
C LEU A 261 -2.00 1.44 5.97
N VAL A 262 -2.90 1.24 6.94
CA VAL A 262 -4.23 0.68 6.70
C VAL A 262 -5.22 1.82 6.50
N PRO A 263 -5.75 2.03 5.28
CA PRO A 263 -6.63 3.16 4.97
C PRO A 263 -7.89 3.16 5.85
N ILE A 264 -8.40 4.37 6.18
CA ILE A 264 -9.69 4.66 6.83
C ILE A 264 -9.73 4.30 8.32
N VAL A 265 -9.33 3.09 8.70
CA VAL A 265 -9.55 2.54 10.04
C VAL A 265 -8.27 2.54 10.89
N GLY A 266 -7.11 2.47 10.25
CA GLY A 266 -5.84 2.17 10.91
C GLY A 266 -5.51 3.09 12.07
N THR A 267 -5.48 4.39 11.86
CA THR A 267 -5.13 5.37 12.91
C THR A 267 -6.18 5.44 14.01
N SER A 268 -7.46 5.32 13.65
CA SER A 268 -8.60 5.38 14.56
C SER A 268 -8.60 4.24 15.59
N LEU A 269 -8.13 3.05 15.17
CA LEU A 269 -7.98 1.90 16.06
C LEU A 269 -7.00 2.14 17.22
N VAL A 270 -6.16 3.15 17.12
CA VAL A 270 -5.17 3.48 18.16
C VAL A 270 -5.69 4.58 19.08
N TRP A 271 -6.02 5.76 18.53
CA TRP A 271 -6.32 6.92 19.36
C TRP A 271 -7.75 6.94 19.92
N ILE A 272 -8.75 6.29 19.26
CA ILE A 272 -10.12 6.20 19.81
C ILE A 272 -10.17 5.37 21.09
N PRO A 273 -9.59 4.15 21.17
CA PRO A 273 -9.55 3.40 22.42
C PRO A 273 -8.79 4.16 23.54
N TRP A 274 -7.72 4.89 23.20
CA TRP A 274 -7.04 5.74 24.17
C TRP A 274 -7.93 6.85 24.72
N ALA A 275 -8.68 7.53 23.85
CA ALA A 275 -9.60 8.56 24.26
C ALA A 275 -10.72 7.99 25.17
N ALA A 276 -11.27 6.84 24.80
CA ALA A 276 -12.25 6.13 25.63
C ALA A 276 -11.67 5.73 27.00
N TYR A 277 -10.44 5.19 27.01
CA TYR A 277 -9.75 4.86 28.25
C TYR A 277 -9.58 6.10 29.17
N LEU A 278 -9.16 7.24 28.64
CA LEU A 278 -8.97 8.48 29.42
C LEU A 278 -10.29 8.97 30.03
N VAL A 279 -11.38 8.90 29.26
CA VAL A 279 -12.71 9.27 29.78
C VAL A 279 -13.13 8.33 30.92
N LEU A 280 -12.96 7.02 30.73
CA LEU A 280 -13.27 6.00 31.74
C LEU A 280 -12.34 6.11 32.98
N ALA A 281 -11.09 6.49 32.81
CA ALA A 281 -10.14 6.72 33.90
C ALA A 281 -10.38 8.04 34.67
N GLY A 282 -11.47 8.77 34.37
CA GLY A 282 -11.82 10.02 35.03
C GLY A 282 -11.06 11.25 34.50
N GLN A 283 -10.19 11.08 33.51
CA GLN A 283 -9.47 12.18 32.85
C GLN A 283 -10.27 12.71 31.65
N THR A 284 -11.55 13.01 31.86
CA THR A 284 -12.54 13.34 30.82
C THR A 284 -12.06 14.48 29.91
N THR A 285 -11.45 15.51 30.48
CA THR A 285 -10.91 16.64 29.69
C THR A 285 -9.85 16.19 28.69
N ARG A 286 -8.89 15.35 29.12
CA ARG A 286 -7.85 14.81 28.23
C ARG A 286 -8.44 13.89 27.16
N GLY A 287 -9.41 13.05 27.52
CA GLY A 287 -10.11 12.18 26.60
C GLY A 287 -10.88 12.94 25.52
N ILE A 288 -11.61 14.01 25.91
CA ILE A 288 -12.33 14.88 24.96
C ILE A 288 -11.34 15.63 24.05
N ILE A 289 -10.25 16.17 24.60
CA ILE A 289 -9.21 16.83 23.79
C ILE A 289 -8.62 15.84 22.78
N LEU A 290 -8.30 14.62 23.20
CA LEU A 290 -7.79 13.57 22.30
C LEU A 290 -8.80 13.22 21.19
N LEU A 291 -10.10 13.14 21.50
CA LEU A 291 -11.15 12.91 20.50
C LEU A 291 -11.26 14.06 19.52
N VAL A 292 -11.38 15.30 20.02
CA VAL A 292 -11.59 16.48 19.16
C VAL A 292 -10.34 16.78 18.34
N VAL A 293 -9.18 16.92 18.99
CA VAL A 293 -7.93 17.25 18.30
C VAL A 293 -7.45 16.08 17.44
N GLY A 294 -7.60 14.84 17.92
CA GLY A 294 -7.31 13.64 17.14
C GLY A 294 -8.13 13.58 15.85
N SER A 295 -9.45 13.81 15.93
CA SER A 295 -10.30 13.82 14.72
C SER A 295 -9.94 14.99 13.80
N LEU A 296 -9.69 16.19 14.33
CA LEU A 296 -9.34 17.36 13.53
C LEU A 296 -7.94 17.23 12.91
N VAL A 297 -6.92 16.94 13.71
CA VAL A 297 -5.53 16.92 13.23
C VAL A 297 -5.25 15.65 12.43
N ILE A 298 -5.52 14.49 13.02
CA ILE A 298 -5.26 13.20 12.37
C ILE A 298 -6.21 13.01 11.18
N GLY A 299 -7.51 13.35 11.32
CA GLY A 299 -8.47 13.28 10.22
C GLY A 299 -8.21 14.26 9.08
N SER A 300 -7.57 15.41 9.35
CA SER A 300 -7.23 16.40 8.31
C SER A 300 -5.96 16.08 7.52
N ILE A 301 -5.07 15.25 8.06
CA ILE A 301 -3.81 14.88 7.37
C ILE A 301 -4.10 14.30 5.98
N ASP A 302 -5.05 13.40 5.86
CA ASP A 302 -5.43 12.82 4.56
C ASP A 302 -5.99 13.86 3.58
N ASN A 303 -6.74 14.84 4.10
CA ASN A 303 -7.37 15.87 3.26
C ASN A 303 -6.38 16.95 2.80
N VAL A 304 -5.25 17.12 3.50
CA VAL A 304 -4.22 18.11 3.17
C VAL A 304 -3.05 17.48 2.44
N LEU A 305 -2.47 16.39 2.98
CA LEU A 305 -1.27 15.79 2.40
C LEU A 305 -1.55 15.05 1.08
N LYS A 306 -2.66 14.32 0.98
CA LYS A 306 -2.97 13.59 -0.26
C LYS A 306 -3.08 14.50 -1.47
N PRO A 307 -3.86 15.61 -1.44
CA PRO A 307 -3.87 16.55 -2.55
C PRO A 307 -2.49 17.15 -2.83
N MET A 308 -1.72 17.52 -1.79
CA MET A 308 -0.39 18.13 -1.98
C MET A 308 0.61 17.17 -2.65
N ILE A 309 0.51 15.88 -2.38
CA ILE A 309 1.43 14.87 -2.95
C ILE A 309 0.98 14.43 -4.34
N ILE A 310 -0.33 14.37 -4.58
CA ILE A 310 -0.94 13.85 -5.80
C ILE A 310 -1.17 14.97 -6.82
N GLN A 311 -1.30 16.24 -6.39
CA GLN A 311 -1.50 17.38 -7.30
C GLN A 311 -0.37 17.46 -8.33
N GLY A 312 -0.72 17.14 -9.59
CA GLY A 312 0.13 17.25 -10.76
C GLY A 312 0.68 15.95 -11.34
N ARG A 313 0.29 14.77 -10.82
CA ARG A 313 0.82 13.49 -11.32
C ARG A 313 -0.22 12.49 -11.81
N THR A 314 -1.48 12.63 -11.42
CA THR A 314 -2.57 11.76 -11.93
C THR A 314 -3.90 12.48 -11.91
N ASP A 315 -4.57 12.59 -13.09
CA ASP A 315 -5.92 13.13 -13.25
C ASP A 315 -7.03 12.11 -12.85
N MET A 316 -6.80 11.34 -11.77
CA MET A 316 -7.76 10.32 -11.37
C MET A 316 -8.83 10.89 -10.45
N HIS A 317 -10.08 10.52 -10.71
CA HIS A 317 -11.18 10.83 -9.80
C HIS A 317 -10.96 10.15 -8.43
N PRO A 318 -11.15 10.85 -7.28
CA PRO A 318 -10.90 10.30 -5.94
C PRO A 318 -11.61 8.97 -5.66
N LEU A 319 -12.80 8.77 -6.23
CA LEU A 319 -13.57 7.53 -6.10
C LEU A 319 -12.83 6.33 -6.74
N LEU A 320 -12.19 6.53 -7.89
CA LEU A 320 -11.40 5.49 -8.55
C LEU A 320 -10.17 5.12 -7.71
N VAL A 321 -9.51 6.12 -7.12
CA VAL A 321 -8.39 5.88 -6.20
C VAL A 321 -8.84 5.07 -5.00
N PHE A 322 -9.97 5.43 -4.39
CA PHE A 322 -10.54 4.73 -3.24
C PHE A 322 -10.81 3.24 -3.54
N PHE A 323 -11.58 2.97 -4.61
CA PHE A 323 -11.89 1.58 -4.99
C PHE A 323 -10.66 0.81 -5.47
N SER A 324 -9.71 1.48 -6.13
CA SER A 324 -8.47 0.83 -6.55
C SER A 324 -7.62 0.39 -5.36
N VAL A 325 -7.54 1.19 -4.30
CA VAL A 325 -6.82 0.83 -3.07
C VAL A 325 -7.53 -0.31 -2.34
N LEU A 326 -8.85 -0.24 -2.17
CA LEU A 326 -9.61 -1.29 -1.49
C LEU A 326 -9.58 -2.62 -2.28
N GLY A 327 -9.85 -2.54 -3.59
CA GLY A 327 -9.79 -3.73 -4.46
C GLY A 327 -8.39 -4.31 -4.55
N GLY A 328 -7.38 -3.44 -4.63
CA GLY A 328 -5.98 -3.84 -4.59
C GLY A 328 -5.62 -4.55 -3.28
N LEU A 329 -6.01 -3.99 -2.14
CA LEU A 329 -5.78 -4.58 -0.81
C LEU A 329 -6.40 -5.98 -0.70
N GLN A 330 -7.60 -6.16 -1.24
CA GLN A 330 -8.29 -7.45 -1.24
C GLN A 330 -7.60 -8.47 -2.17
N ALA A 331 -7.17 -8.04 -3.36
CA ALA A 331 -6.59 -8.92 -4.38
C ALA A 331 -5.12 -9.28 -4.12
N PHE A 332 -4.32 -8.32 -3.64
CA PHE A 332 -2.85 -8.43 -3.52
C PHE A 332 -2.35 -8.20 -2.09
N GLY A 333 -3.25 -8.12 -1.10
CA GLY A 333 -2.89 -7.79 0.27
C GLY A 333 -2.26 -6.40 0.37
N PHE A 334 -1.30 -6.24 1.28
CA PHE A 334 -0.64 -4.94 1.54
C PHE A 334 -0.01 -4.31 0.28
N LEU A 335 0.54 -5.13 -0.62
CA LEU A 335 1.05 -4.67 -1.91
C LEU A 335 -0.04 -3.99 -2.77
N GLY A 336 -1.30 -4.40 -2.60
CA GLY A 336 -2.43 -3.88 -3.36
C GLY A 336 -2.74 -2.41 -3.11
N ILE A 337 -2.31 -1.84 -1.98
CA ILE A 337 -2.41 -0.39 -1.72
C ILE A 337 -1.64 0.39 -2.78
N LEU A 338 -0.52 -0.15 -3.22
CA LEU A 338 0.33 0.42 -4.27
C LEU A 338 -0.13 0.00 -5.67
N LEU A 339 -0.40 -1.31 -5.85
CA LEU A 339 -0.74 -1.86 -7.16
C LEU A 339 -2.14 -1.45 -7.64
N GLY A 340 -3.09 -1.26 -6.73
CA GLY A 340 -4.46 -0.88 -7.09
C GLY A 340 -4.50 0.38 -7.97
N PRO A 341 -4.01 1.53 -7.48
CA PRO A 341 -3.93 2.75 -8.28
C PRO A 341 -3.10 2.59 -9.56
N LEU A 342 -2.00 1.83 -9.48
CA LEU A 342 -1.13 1.57 -10.62
C LEU A 342 -1.86 0.84 -11.75
N VAL A 343 -2.58 -0.24 -11.45
CA VAL A 343 -3.35 -1.01 -12.43
C VAL A 343 -4.42 -0.13 -13.08
N VAL A 344 -5.10 0.71 -12.31
CA VAL A 344 -6.14 1.61 -12.84
C VAL A 344 -5.53 2.68 -13.77
N VAL A 345 -4.38 3.27 -13.40
CA VAL A 345 -3.69 4.26 -14.28
C VAL A 345 -3.24 3.60 -15.58
N LEU A 346 -2.64 2.40 -15.51
CA LEU A 346 -2.24 1.68 -16.71
C LEU A 346 -3.46 1.34 -17.58
N PHE A 347 -4.57 0.91 -16.99
CA PHE A 347 -5.81 0.64 -17.73
C PHE A 347 -6.36 1.89 -18.43
N ILE A 348 -6.38 3.04 -17.74
CA ILE A 348 -6.81 4.31 -18.33
C ILE A 348 -5.87 4.71 -19.49
N SER A 349 -4.55 4.53 -19.31
CA SER A 349 -3.58 4.80 -20.37
C SER A 349 -3.83 3.94 -21.61
N PHE A 350 -4.07 2.63 -21.42
CA PHE A 350 -4.43 1.74 -22.53
C PHE A 350 -5.74 2.13 -23.22
N LEU A 351 -6.76 2.55 -22.46
CA LEU A 351 -8.02 3.05 -23.04
C LEU A 351 -7.81 4.32 -23.85
N ASN A 352 -6.97 5.23 -23.38
CA ASN A 352 -6.65 6.46 -24.11
C ASN A 352 -5.92 6.15 -25.43
N PHE A 353 -4.94 5.24 -25.41
CA PHE A 353 -4.26 4.80 -26.63
C PHE A 353 -5.23 4.17 -27.62
N TYR A 354 -6.08 3.27 -27.15
CA TYR A 354 -7.10 2.64 -27.98
C TYR A 354 -8.03 3.69 -28.63
N ARG A 355 -8.47 4.69 -27.87
CA ARG A 355 -9.33 5.78 -28.40
C ARG A 355 -8.61 6.62 -29.45
N LEU A 356 -7.35 6.97 -29.23
CA LEU A 356 -6.57 7.75 -30.20
C LEU A 356 -6.40 6.99 -31.51
N GLU A 357 -5.94 5.74 -31.45
CA GLU A 357 -5.73 4.86 -32.60
C GLU A 357 -7.03 4.62 -33.39
N PHE A 358 -8.13 4.38 -32.68
CA PHE A 358 -9.43 4.17 -33.29
C PHE A 358 -9.98 5.45 -33.96
N HIS A 359 -9.77 6.61 -33.35
CA HIS A 359 -10.18 7.88 -33.95
C HIS A 359 -9.35 8.24 -35.18
N GLU A 360 -8.05 8.00 -35.17
CA GLU A 360 -7.19 8.20 -36.33
C GLU A 360 -7.57 7.27 -37.49
N SER A 361 -7.81 6.02 -37.20
CA SER A 361 -8.23 5.02 -38.19
C SER A 361 -9.59 5.35 -38.82
N LEU A 362 -10.53 5.94 -38.07
CA LEU A 362 -11.82 6.42 -38.59
C LEU A 362 -11.66 7.67 -39.45
N ARG A 363 -10.84 8.64 -39.02
CA ARG A 363 -10.55 9.83 -39.80
C ARG A 363 -9.87 9.51 -41.13
N GLN A 364 -8.89 8.61 -41.13
CA GLN A 364 -8.23 8.17 -42.35
C GLN A 364 -9.24 7.51 -43.34
N LYS A 365 -10.13 6.65 -42.85
CA LYS A 365 -11.17 6.06 -43.67
C LYS A 365 -12.16 7.09 -44.26
N GLN A 366 -12.51 8.11 -43.47
CA GLN A 366 -13.39 9.18 -43.96
C GLN A 366 -12.69 10.03 -45.02
N THR A 367 -11.42 10.38 -44.81
CA THR A 367 -10.65 11.15 -45.79
C THR A 367 -10.47 10.39 -47.12
N VAL A 368 -10.20 9.07 -47.05
CA VAL A 368 -10.10 8.23 -48.25
C VAL A 368 -11.44 8.11 -48.96
N ALA A 369 -12.55 7.94 -48.25
CA ALA A 369 -13.87 7.86 -48.80
C ALA A 369 -14.31 9.19 -49.44
N GLU A 370 -13.96 10.33 -48.86
CA GLU A 370 -14.20 11.66 -49.43
C GLU A 370 -13.37 11.91 -50.71
N GLN A 371 -12.11 11.46 -50.73
CA GLN A 371 -11.27 11.55 -51.93
C GLN A 371 -11.80 10.66 -53.05
N GLU A 372 -12.20 9.42 -52.77
CA GLU A 372 -12.80 8.54 -53.79
C GLU A 372 -14.13 9.05 -54.31
N SER A 373 -14.95 9.68 -53.48
CA SER A 373 -16.22 10.29 -53.91
C SER A 373 -16.00 11.55 -54.77
N GLY A 374 -14.97 12.36 -54.42
CA GLY A 374 -14.57 13.55 -55.19
C GLY A 374 -14.03 13.20 -56.59
N VAL A 375 -13.24 12.12 -56.70
CA VAL A 375 -12.74 11.62 -57.98
C VAL A 375 -13.87 11.11 -58.88
N ARG A 376 -14.82 10.37 -58.32
CA ARG A 376 -15.99 9.86 -59.08
C ARG A 376 -16.91 10.98 -59.60
N SER A 377 -17.05 12.09 -58.89
CA SER A 377 -17.84 13.21 -59.33
C SER A 377 -17.17 14.02 -60.47
N GLN A 378 -15.82 14.00 -60.54
CA GLN A 378 -15.08 14.61 -61.65
C GLN A 378 -15.01 13.77 -62.93
N GLU A 379 -15.13 12.44 -62.83
CA GLU A 379 -15.19 11.54 -63.98
C GLU A 379 -16.59 11.45 -64.61
N SER A 380 -17.60 12.02 -63.97
CA SER A 380 -19.00 12.02 -64.44
C SER A 380 -19.44 13.32 -65.11
N GLU A 381 -18.58 14.37 -65.17
CA GLU A 381 -18.74 15.59 -65.95
C GLU A 381 -17.93 15.50 -67.28
#